data_04c45a18726dcc6cf6f8a0573c838421
#
_entry.id   04c45a18726dcc6cf6f8a0573c838421
#
_cell.length_a   1.000
_cell.length_b   1.000
_cell.length_c   1.000
_cell.angle_alpha   90.00
_cell.angle_beta   90.00
_cell.angle_gamma   90.00
#
_symmetry.space_group_name_H-M   'P 1'
#
loop_
_entity.id
_entity.type
_entity.pdbx_description
1 polymer ?
#
loop_
_entity_poly.entity_id
_entity_poly.type
_entity_poly.pdbx_seq_one_letter_code
_entity_poly.pdbx_strand_id
1 'polypeptide(L)'
;GDGNEHLQLEGSVGNVDLAALNGSGVVIAVADTGIDMDHSCFRNSLNEVGEPGIEHRKIVVVNDSIDGWDTQGHQQFRHGTHIAGILACDPLDNNSEIRSMSHASRLVVQDIVDSSGWSPPDVEDLLAESSKYGAVINSWSWGDNTINYTNRSETVDEWTVENPWSLIFIAPGNNGGMMLEPAHAYNVVSVAASDS
;
A
#
# COMPACT_ATOMS: atom_id res chain seq x y z
N GLY A 1 22.82 -17.94 5.71
CA GLY A 1 22.90 -17.34 4.39
C GLY A 1 22.06 -16.10 4.42
N ASP A 2 22.70 -14.92 4.34
CA ASP A 2 22.09 -13.61 4.49
C ASP A 2 21.32 -13.28 3.23
N GLY A 3 20.02 -13.59 3.23
CA GLY A 3 19.12 -13.35 2.12
C GLY A 3 18.64 -11.91 2.01
N ASN A 4 19.54 -10.93 2.05
CA ASN A 4 19.26 -9.55 1.66
C ASN A 4 19.76 -9.32 0.23
N GLU A 5 19.21 -10.06 -0.72
CA GLU A 5 19.33 -9.64 -2.11
C GLU A 5 18.35 -8.47 -2.33
N HIS A 6 18.89 -7.27 -2.29
CA HIS A 6 18.18 -6.10 -2.79
C HIS A 6 17.83 -6.35 -4.25
N LEU A 7 16.55 -6.53 -4.55
CA LEU A 7 16.05 -6.53 -5.91
C LEU A 7 16.34 -5.14 -6.51
N GLN A 8 17.45 -5.06 -7.23
CA GLN A 8 17.72 -3.90 -8.09
C GLN A 8 17.20 -4.23 -9.48
N LEU A 9 16.38 -3.36 -10.04
CA LEU A 9 16.03 -3.44 -11.45
C LEU A 9 17.26 -3.01 -12.25
N GLU A 10 18.03 -4.00 -12.71
CA GLU A 10 19.16 -3.75 -13.60
C GLU A 10 18.80 -4.17 -15.02
N GLY A 11 19.15 -3.34 -15.98
CA GLY A 11 18.97 -3.63 -17.40
C GLY A 11 18.12 -2.59 -18.13
N SER A 12 17.78 -2.91 -19.36
CA SER A 12 16.90 -2.11 -20.19
C SER A 12 15.93 -3.01 -20.95
N VAL A 13 14.70 -2.56 -21.13
CA VAL A 13 13.72 -3.16 -22.02
C VAL A 13 13.47 -2.17 -23.17
N GLY A 14 13.97 -2.51 -24.34
CA GLY A 14 13.99 -1.55 -25.46
C GLY A 14 14.90 -0.36 -25.11
N ASN A 15 14.34 0.85 -25.11
CA ASN A 15 15.06 2.10 -24.77
C ASN A 15 14.78 2.57 -23.33
N VAL A 16 14.18 1.75 -22.47
CA VAL A 16 13.86 2.10 -21.09
C VAL A 16 14.98 1.66 -20.17
N ASP A 17 15.58 2.60 -19.47
CA ASP A 17 16.51 2.33 -18.37
C ASP A 17 15.68 1.91 -17.13
N LEU A 18 15.70 0.65 -16.80
CA LEU A 18 14.94 0.11 -15.66
C LEU A 18 15.44 0.67 -14.31
N ALA A 19 16.73 1.02 -14.22
CA ALA A 19 17.29 1.63 -13.02
C ALA A 19 16.74 3.05 -12.77
N ALA A 20 16.20 3.71 -13.81
CA ALA A 20 15.54 5.00 -13.68
C ALA A 20 14.08 4.93 -13.24
N LEU A 21 13.49 3.72 -13.18
CA LEU A 21 12.11 3.52 -12.72
C LEU A 21 12.07 3.48 -11.19
N ASN A 22 11.68 4.59 -10.59
CA ASN A 22 11.68 4.78 -9.15
C ASN A 22 10.32 5.18 -8.56
N GLY A 23 9.26 5.15 -9.37
CA GLY A 23 7.90 5.53 -8.95
C GLY A 23 7.62 7.03 -8.99
N SER A 24 8.49 7.86 -9.56
CA SER A 24 8.25 9.30 -9.69
C SER A 24 6.96 9.58 -10.47
N GLY A 25 6.11 10.44 -9.92
CA GLY A 25 4.80 10.78 -10.49
C GLY A 25 3.70 9.74 -10.24
N VAL A 26 4.01 8.64 -9.53
CA VAL A 26 3.03 7.61 -9.17
C VAL A 26 2.50 7.86 -7.77
N VAL A 27 1.19 7.72 -7.60
CA VAL A 27 0.51 7.71 -6.31
C VAL A 27 -0.01 6.29 -6.06
N ILE A 28 0.31 5.75 -4.87
CA ILE A 28 -0.11 4.42 -4.42
C ILE A 28 -1.03 4.60 -3.21
N ALA A 29 -2.19 3.96 -3.22
CA ALA A 29 -3.05 3.89 -2.05
C ALA A 29 -2.73 2.65 -1.21
N VAL A 30 -2.73 2.83 0.10
CA VAL A 30 -2.54 1.78 1.09
C VAL A 30 -3.71 1.83 2.06
N ALA A 31 -4.60 0.84 2.00
CA ALA A 31 -5.64 0.66 3.00
C ALA A 31 -5.16 -0.37 4.02
N ASP A 32 -4.87 0.06 5.24
CA ASP A 32 -4.23 -0.75 6.27
C ASP A 32 -4.43 -0.13 7.67
N THR A 33 -3.51 -0.32 8.58
CA THR A 33 -3.55 0.16 9.98
C THR A 33 -3.14 1.63 10.14
N GLY A 34 -3.09 2.41 9.09
CA GLY A 34 -2.56 3.78 9.13
C GLY A 34 -1.06 3.85 8.84
N ILE A 35 -0.41 4.92 9.26
CA ILE A 35 1.01 5.18 9.00
C ILE A 35 1.66 6.00 10.12
N ASP A 36 2.84 5.61 10.55
CA ASP A 36 3.74 6.46 11.35
C ASP A 36 4.50 7.43 10.44
N MET A 37 3.97 8.62 10.26
CA MET A 37 4.57 9.67 9.44
C MET A 37 5.90 10.19 10.00
N ASP A 38 6.19 9.94 11.29
CA ASP A 38 7.44 10.37 11.93
C ASP A 38 8.62 9.43 11.61
N HIS A 39 8.37 8.31 10.95
CA HIS A 39 9.42 7.41 10.47
C HIS A 39 10.28 8.09 9.40
N SER A 40 11.61 7.84 9.39
CA SER A 40 12.58 8.46 8.46
C SER A 40 12.21 8.30 6.99
N CYS A 41 11.50 7.23 6.63
CA CYS A 41 10.99 6.99 5.29
C CYS A 41 9.97 8.02 4.82
N PHE A 42 9.18 8.59 5.76
CA PHE A 42 7.97 9.34 5.42
C PHE A 42 8.02 10.80 5.83
N ARG A 43 8.78 11.19 6.87
CA ARG A 43 8.94 12.59 7.30
C ARG A 43 9.16 13.50 6.10
N ASN A 44 8.64 14.72 6.17
CA ASN A 44 8.84 15.71 5.12
C ASN A 44 10.30 16.20 5.04
N SER A 45 10.94 16.34 6.20
CA SER A 45 12.37 16.66 6.31
C SER A 45 12.98 16.07 7.58
N LEU A 46 14.31 16.20 7.77
CA LEU A 46 14.99 15.77 8.99
C LEU A 46 14.44 16.46 10.24
N ASN A 47 13.91 17.67 10.11
CA ASN A 47 13.46 18.50 11.22
C ASN A 47 11.95 18.57 11.37
N GLU A 48 11.20 17.99 10.44
CA GLU A 48 9.74 18.18 10.34
C GLU A 48 9.06 16.93 9.81
N VAL A 49 8.03 16.48 10.51
CA VAL A 49 7.13 15.42 10.03
C VAL A 49 6.40 15.91 8.78
N GLY A 50 5.85 17.10 8.85
CA GLY A 50 5.03 17.73 7.81
C GLY A 50 3.57 17.33 7.88
N GLU A 51 2.73 18.13 7.23
CA GLU A 51 1.30 17.85 7.07
C GLU A 51 1.05 17.14 5.74
N PRO A 52 0.19 16.11 5.68
CA PRO A 52 -0.22 15.49 4.41
C PRO A 52 -0.73 16.52 3.43
N GLY A 53 -0.38 16.37 2.15
CA GLY A 53 -0.82 17.31 1.14
C GLY A 53 0.06 17.32 -0.10
N ILE A 54 -0.24 18.24 -1.01
CA ILE A 54 0.46 18.36 -2.29
C ILE A 54 1.95 18.69 -2.10
N GLU A 55 2.28 19.44 -1.05
CA GLU A 55 3.66 19.87 -0.76
C GLU A 55 4.45 18.83 0.06
N HIS A 56 3.78 17.85 0.65
CA HIS A 56 4.47 16.80 1.40
C HIS A 56 5.18 15.84 0.44
N ARG A 57 6.47 15.54 0.68
CA ARG A 57 7.26 14.71 -0.24
C ARG A 57 6.72 13.28 -0.43
N LYS A 58 6.06 12.69 0.59
CA LYS A 58 5.60 11.29 0.56
C LYS A 58 4.10 11.11 0.67
N ILE A 59 3.41 11.91 1.46
CA ILE A 59 2.03 11.66 1.87
C ILE A 59 1.09 12.67 1.23
N VAL A 60 0.21 12.19 0.37
CA VAL A 60 -0.83 13.00 -0.28
C VAL A 60 -1.97 13.27 0.69
N VAL A 61 -2.43 12.22 1.36
CA VAL A 61 -3.50 12.29 2.35
C VAL A 61 -3.37 11.10 3.32
N VAL A 62 -3.75 11.31 4.55
CA VAL A 62 -4.08 10.26 5.52
C VAL A 62 -5.56 10.40 5.82
N ASN A 63 -6.32 9.34 5.59
CA ASN A 63 -7.68 9.24 6.12
C ASN A 63 -7.56 8.70 7.54
N ASP A 64 -7.70 9.60 8.50
CA ASP A 64 -7.54 9.36 9.93
C ASP A 64 -8.89 9.28 10.66
N SER A 65 -9.96 8.96 9.93
CA SER A 65 -11.31 8.90 10.49
C SER A 65 -11.45 7.86 11.62
N ILE A 66 -10.50 6.95 11.75
CA ILE A 66 -10.47 5.90 12.76
C ILE A 66 -9.56 6.27 13.92
N ASP A 67 -8.24 6.28 13.78
CA ASP A 67 -7.34 6.65 14.88
C ASP A 67 -6.13 7.52 14.51
N GLY A 68 -5.92 7.79 13.25
CA GLY A 68 -4.98 8.78 12.71
C GLY A 68 -3.51 8.41 12.71
N TRP A 69 -3.07 7.45 13.54
CA TRP A 69 -1.65 7.09 13.68
C TRP A 69 -1.45 5.59 13.88
N ASP A 70 -0.58 4.99 13.11
CA ASP A 70 -0.18 3.59 13.23
C ASP A 70 0.85 3.37 14.35
N THR A 71 0.59 3.92 15.54
CA THR A 71 1.53 3.89 16.66
C THR A 71 1.05 3.07 17.86
N GLN A 72 -0.25 2.84 17.98
CA GLN A 72 -0.86 2.09 19.09
C GLN A 72 -2.31 1.72 18.76
N GLY A 73 -2.92 0.88 19.58
CA GLY A 73 -4.37 0.68 19.60
C GLY A 73 -4.83 -0.75 19.37
N HIS A 74 -4.13 -1.56 18.56
CA HIS A 74 -4.50 -2.95 18.29
C HIS A 74 -3.29 -3.85 18.08
N GLN A 75 -3.51 -5.16 17.95
CA GLN A 75 -2.42 -6.15 17.88
C GLN A 75 -1.54 -6.03 16.62
N GLN A 76 -2.05 -5.41 15.58
CA GLN A 76 -1.38 -5.29 14.28
C GLN A 76 -0.89 -3.86 14.01
N PHE A 77 -0.82 -3.01 15.03
CA PHE A 77 -0.26 -1.67 14.87
C PHE A 77 1.12 -1.72 14.20
N ARG A 78 1.43 -0.69 13.41
CA ARG A 78 2.61 -0.59 12.54
C ARG A 78 2.63 -1.54 11.33
N HIS A 79 1.59 -2.34 11.11
CA HIS A 79 1.49 -3.14 9.90
C HIS A 79 1.41 -2.24 8.65
N GLY A 80 0.54 -1.23 8.65
CA GLY A 80 0.42 -0.27 7.55
C GLY A 80 1.70 0.53 7.31
N THR A 81 2.39 0.96 8.39
CA THR A 81 3.70 1.61 8.27
C THR A 81 4.72 0.70 7.59
N HIS A 82 4.74 -0.60 7.92
CA HIS A 82 5.63 -1.56 7.29
C HIS A 82 5.29 -1.76 5.81
N ILE A 83 4.00 -1.95 5.48
CA ILE A 83 3.54 -2.07 4.08
C ILE A 83 3.89 -0.82 3.27
N ALA A 84 3.60 0.37 3.81
CA ALA A 84 3.97 1.64 3.19
C ALA A 84 5.49 1.75 2.96
N GLY A 85 6.29 1.24 3.89
CA GLY A 85 7.74 1.18 3.79
C GLY A 85 8.22 0.32 2.62
N ILE A 86 7.65 -0.88 2.47
CA ILE A 86 7.96 -1.76 1.34
C ILE A 86 7.63 -1.06 0.01
N LEU A 87 6.51 -0.35 -0.06
CA LEU A 87 6.04 0.30 -1.27
C LEU A 87 6.82 1.57 -1.62
N ALA A 88 7.13 2.44 -0.65
CA ALA A 88 7.53 3.80 -0.95
C ALA A 88 8.57 4.41 -0.01
N CYS A 89 9.29 3.62 0.79
CA CYS A 89 10.31 4.16 1.70
C CYS A 89 11.38 4.94 0.93
N ASP A 90 11.62 6.19 1.34
CA ASP A 90 12.76 7.00 0.92
C ASP A 90 13.40 7.65 2.17
N PRO A 91 14.35 6.98 2.80
CA PRO A 91 14.87 7.38 4.09
C PRO A 91 15.69 8.67 4.01
N LEU A 92 15.43 9.60 4.93
CA LEU A 92 16.13 10.88 5.01
C LEU A 92 17.54 10.77 5.60
N ASP A 93 17.82 9.68 6.31
CA ASP A 93 19.12 9.39 6.92
C ASP A 93 20.13 8.76 5.96
N ASN A 94 19.78 8.70 4.66
CA ASN A 94 20.57 8.06 3.60
C ASN A 94 20.84 6.56 3.81
N ASN A 95 20.02 5.89 4.63
CA ASN A 95 20.07 4.44 4.77
C ASN A 95 19.47 3.78 3.52
N SER A 96 20.31 3.56 2.51
CA SER A 96 19.88 2.99 1.24
C SER A 96 19.42 1.52 1.35
N GLU A 97 19.78 0.84 2.44
CA GLU A 97 19.39 -0.57 2.64
C GLU A 97 17.89 -0.78 2.82
N ILE A 98 17.17 0.26 3.31
CA ILE A 98 15.71 0.20 3.46
C ILE A 98 14.95 0.97 2.39
N ARG A 99 15.65 1.50 1.38
CA ARG A 99 14.99 2.26 0.32
C ARG A 99 14.16 1.33 -0.57
N SER A 100 12.89 1.69 -0.77
CA SER A 100 11.98 0.98 -1.67
C SER A 100 12.38 1.12 -3.14
N MET A 101 11.98 0.16 -3.97
CA MET A 101 12.12 0.25 -5.43
C MET A 101 11.35 1.45 -6.00
N SER A 102 10.16 1.73 -5.50
CA SER A 102 9.36 2.90 -5.89
C SER A 102 9.48 4.06 -4.89
N HIS A 103 10.69 4.29 -4.41
CA HIS A 103 10.97 5.29 -3.37
C HIS A 103 10.55 6.73 -3.72
N ALA A 104 10.39 7.07 -4.99
CA ALA A 104 9.91 8.38 -5.41
C ALA A 104 8.38 8.47 -5.56
N SER A 105 7.65 7.37 -5.33
CA SER A 105 6.18 7.40 -5.31
C SER A 105 5.65 8.11 -4.06
N ARG A 106 4.39 8.54 -4.12
CA ARG A 106 3.67 9.14 -2.99
C ARG A 106 2.50 8.27 -2.57
N LEU A 107 2.00 8.46 -1.37
CA LEU A 107 1.01 7.60 -0.75
C LEU A 107 -0.29 8.35 -0.45
N VAL A 108 -1.40 7.66 -0.71
CA VAL A 108 -2.70 7.86 -0.07
C VAL A 108 -2.84 6.78 0.98
N VAL A 109 -3.01 7.15 2.23
CA VAL A 109 -3.13 6.21 3.35
C VAL A 109 -4.56 6.22 3.86
N GLN A 110 -5.14 5.04 3.95
CA GLN A 110 -6.50 4.82 4.43
C GLN A 110 -6.43 3.91 5.64
N ASP A 111 -6.67 4.46 6.84
CA ASP A 111 -6.76 3.68 8.06
C ASP A 111 -8.13 2.97 8.11
N ILE A 112 -8.08 1.64 8.17
CA ILE A 112 -9.26 0.77 8.19
C ILE A 112 -9.31 -0.12 9.43
N VAL A 113 -8.55 0.23 10.45
CA VAL A 113 -8.43 -0.56 11.69
C VAL A 113 -8.70 0.33 12.89
N ASP A 114 -9.64 -0.07 13.72
CA ASP A 114 -9.96 0.58 14.99
C ASP A 114 -9.54 -0.27 16.20
N SER A 115 -9.87 0.18 17.39
CA SER A 115 -9.54 -0.51 18.65
C SER A 115 -10.19 -1.91 18.77
N SER A 116 -11.17 -2.24 17.94
CA SER A 116 -11.83 -3.55 17.87
C SER A 116 -11.22 -4.48 16.81
N GLY A 117 -10.38 -3.94 15.92
CA GLY A 117 -9.72 -4.68 14.84
C GLY A 117 -10.01 -4.13 13.46
N TRP A 118 -9.92 -4.98 12.46
CA TRP A 118 -10.18 -4.62 11.07
C TRP A 118 -11.64 -4.24 10.85
N SER A 119 -11.85 -3.04 10.41
CA SER A 119 -13.16 -2.42 10.18
C SER A 119 -13.21 -1.71 8.82
N PRO A 120 -12.89 -2.42 7.72
CA PRO A 120 -12.82 -1.79 6.41
C PRO A 120 -14.19 -1.24 6.01
N PRO A 121 -14.24 -0.02 5.46
CA PRO A 121 -15.44 0.50 4.84
C PRO A 121 -15.80 -0.29 3.58
N ASP A 122 -16.84 0.14 2.86
CA ASP A 122 -17.14 -0.41 1.55
C ASP A 122 -15.93 -0.22 0.62
N VAL A 123 -15.62 -1.23 -0.19
CA VAL A 123 -14.47 -1.19 -1.09
C VAL A 123 -14.62 -0.13 -2.19
N GLU A 124 -15.86 0.18 -2.60
CA GLU A 124 -16.13 1.27 -3.53
C GLU A 124 -15.71 2.62 -2.93
N ASP A 125 -16.00 2.87 -1.64
CA ASP A 125 -15.59 4.10 -0.96
C ASP A 125 -14.07 4.22 -0.88
N LEU A 126 -13.36 3.12 -0.57
CA LEU A 126 -11.90 3.09 -0.55
C LEU A 126 -11.30 3.41 -1.93
N LEU A 127 -11.83 2.80 -2.97
CA LEU A 127 -11.36 2.98 -4.34
C LEU A 127 -11.71 4.38 -4.89
N ALA A 128 -12.90 4.89 -4.59
CA ALA A 128 -13.30 6.24 -4.97
C ALA A 128 -12.43 7.30 -4.29
N GLU A 129 -12.15 7.13 -3.00
CA GLU A 129 -11.27 8.04 -2.27
C GLU A 129 -9.84 7.99 -2.83
N SER A 130 -9.26 6.81 -3.01
CA SER A 130 -7.90 6.66 -3.54
C SER A 130 -7.79 7.29 -4.94
N SER A 131 -8.76 7.07 -5.80
CA SER A 131 -8.83 7.63 -7.15
C SER A 131 -8.96 9.16 -7.13
N LYS A 132 -9.75 9.72 -6.22
CA LYS A 132 -9.91 11.18 -6.02
C LYS A 132 -8.56 11.88 -5.78
N TYR A 133 -7.63 11.19 -5.09
CA TYR A 133 -6.30 11.70 -4.80
C TYR A 133 -5.23 11.25 -5.80
N GLY A 134 -5.66 10.66 -6.92
CA GLY A 134 -4.80 10.31 -8.05
C GLY A 134 -4.06 8.98 -7.90
N ALA A 135 -4.43 8.13 -6.95
CA ALA A 135 -3.87 6.80 -6.86
C ALA A 135 -4.36 5.92 -8.03
N VAL A 136 -3.42 5.26 -8.68
CA VAL A 136 -3.66 4.31 -9.77
C VAL A 136 -3.33 2.87 -9.35
N ILE A 137 -2.65 2.73 -8.22
CA ILE A 137 -2.28 1.44 -7.62
C ILE A 137 -2.87 1.43 -6.21
N ASN A 138 -3.53 0.33 -5.86
CA ASN A 138 -4.08 0.09 -4.53
C ASN A 138 -3.42 -1.16 -3.95
N SER A 139 -2.95 -1.11 -2.70
CA SER A 139 -2.33 -2.22 -1.99
C SER A 139 -3.15 -2.56 -0.75
N TRP A 140 -3.68 -3.77 -0.71
CA TRP A 140 -4.53 -4.28 0.37
C TRP A 140 -3.93 -5.55 0.97
N SER A 141 -3.47 -5.46 2.21
CA SER A 141 -2.94 -6.60 2.98
C SER A 141 -3.96 -7.11 3.99
N TRP A 142 -5.22 -7.18 3.60
CA TRP A 142 -6.36 -7.59 4.41
C TRP A 142 -7.42 -8.27 3.56
N GLY A 143 -8.40 -8.89 4.21
CA GLY A 143 -9.53 -9.53 3.56
C GLY A 143 -10.45 -10.23 4.57
N ASP A 144 -11.55 -10.75 4.07
CA ASP A 144 -12.53 -11.50 4.87
C ASP A 144 -12.13 -12.98 4.98
N ASN A 145 -12.44 -13.60 6.10
CA ASN A 145 -12.13 -15.01 6.32
C ASN A 145 -13.14 -15.94 5.61
N THR A 146 -13.23 -15.81 4.31
CA THR A 146 -14.08 -16.63 3.44
C THR A 146 -13.41 -16.89 2.10
N ILE A 147 -13.68 -18.06 1.53
CA ILE A 147 -13.26 -18.46 0.17
C ILE A 147 -14.36 -18.22 -0.86
N ASN A 148 -15.50 -17.69 -0.45
CA ASN A 148 -16.60 -17.45 -1.36
C ASN A 148 -16.41 -16.12 -2.08
N TYR A 149 -16.73 -16.09 -3.36
CA TYR A 149 -16.89 -14.86 -4.11
C TYR A 149 -18.18 -14.18 -3.64
N THR A 150 -18.03 -13.03 -2.98
CA THR A 150 -19.17 -12.29 -2.43
C THR A 150 -19.22 -10.87 -3.00
N ASN A 151 -20.12 -10.07 -2.50
CA ASN A 151 -20.33 -8.68 -2.94
C ASN A 151 -19.04 -7.86 -2.94
N ARG A 152 -18.10 -8.13 -2.01
CA ARG A 152 -16.82 -7.38 -1.96
C ARG A 152 -15.96 -7.65 -3.20
N SER A 153 -15.83 -8.91 -3.62
CA SER A 153 -15.12 -9.27 -4.84
C SER A 153 -15.87 -8.77 -6.10
N GLU A 154 -17.20 -8.85 -6.12
CA GLU A 154 -18.01 -8.33 -7.21
C GLU A 154 -17.80 -6.83 -7.39
N THR A 155 -17.88 -6.05 -6.30
CA THR A 155 -17.64 -4.60 -6.35
C THR A 155 -16.25 -4.24 -6.84
N VAL A 156 -15.22 -5.00 -6.43
CA VAL A 156 -13.85 -4.80 -6.93
C VAL A 156 -13.77 -5.06 -8.43
N ASP A 157 -14.39 -6.13 -8.92
CA ASP A 157 -14.40 -6.46 -10.35
C ASP A 157 -15.18 -5.42 -11.17
N GLU A 158 -16.33 -4.96 -10.70
CA GLU A 158 -17.11 -3.88 -11.32
C GLU A 158 -16.30 -2.58 -11.38
N TRP A 159 -15.68 -2.19 -10.27
CA TRP A 159 -14.83 -1.00 -10.23
C TRP A 159 -13.72 -1.03 -11.27
N THR A 160 -13.00 -2.14 -11.39
CA THR A 160 -11.88 -2.26 -12.34
C THR A 160 -12.31 -2.24 -13.79
N VAL A 161 -13.51 -2.73 -14.09
CA VAL A 161 -14.11 -2.63 -15.44
C VAL A 161 -14.43 -1.17 -15.78
N GLU A 162 -14.97 -0.42 -14.82
CA GLU A 162 -15.31 0.99 -15.00
C GLU A 162 -14.08 1.90 -14.96
N ASN A 163 -13.03 1.48 -14.23
CA ASN A 163 -11.80 2.22 -14.00
C ASN A 163 -10.57 1.41 -14.45
N PRO A 164 -10.36 1.18 -15.75
CA PRO A 164 -9.34 0.25 -16.27
C PRO A 164 -7.89 0.71 -16.02
N TRP A 165 -7.67 1.93 -15.52
CA TRP A 165 -6.37 2.42 -15.05
C TRP A 165 -6.08 2.04 -13.58
N SER A 166 -7.05 1.56 -12.83
CA SER A 166 -6.91 1.16 -11.44
C SER A 166 -6.36 -0.25 -11.34
N LEU A 167 -5.23 -0.41 -10.66
CA LEU A 167 -4.61 -1.71 -10.42
C LEU A 167 -4.64 -2.03 -8.92
N ILE A 168 -5.19 -3.17 -8.56
CA ILE A 168 -5.41 -3.55 -7.16
C ILE A 168 -4.58 -4.79 -6.85
N PHE A 169 -3.66 -4.66 -5.89
CA PHE A 169 -2.84 -5.75 -5.35
C PHE A 169 -3.42 -6.19 -4.01
N ILE A 170 -3.68 -7.47 -3.85
CA ILE A 170 -4.32 -8.01 -2.66
C ILE A 170 -3.55 -9.24 -2.15
N ALA A 171 -3.28 -9.27 -0.85
CA ALA A 171 -2.74 -10.45 -0.20
C ALA A 171 -3.84 -11.53 -0.06
N PRO A 172 -3.56 -12.81 -0.43
CA PRO A 172 -4.56 -13.88 -0.40
C PRO A 172 -4.87 -14.41 0.99
N GLY A 173 -4.24 -13.87 2.04
CA GLY A 173 -4.35 -14.33 3.41
C GLY A 173 -3.23 -15.28 3.83
N ASN A 174 -3.25 -15.67 5.12
CA ASN A 174 -2.21 -16.48 5.76
C ASN A 174 -2.66 -17.91 6.10
N ASN A 175 -3.77 -18.38 5.53
CA ASN A 175 -4.42 -19.64 5.90
C ASN A 175 -3.97 -20.84 5.03
N GLY A 176 -2.76 -20.86 4.56
CA GLY A 176 -2.10 -21.96 3.84
C GLY A 176 -2.99 -22.68 2.81
N GLY A 177 -2.80 -22.41 1.52
CA GLY A 177 -3.53 -23.06 0.44
C GLY A 177 -4.95 -22.57 0.17
N MET A 178 -5.44 -21.57 0.91
CA MET A 178 -6.72 -20.91 0.64
C MET A 178 -6.49 -19.46 0.21
N MET A 179 -7.15 -19.09 -0.88
CA MET A 179 -7.22 -17.69 -1.30
C MET A 179 -8.50 -17.08 -0.73
N LEU A 180 -8.33 -16.06 0.12
CA LEU A 180 -9.43 -15.42 0.82
C LEU A 180 -9.96 -14.22 0.02
N GLU A 181 -11.21 -13.83 0.28
CA GLU A 181 -11.82 -12.65 -0.31
C GLU A 181 -11.15 -11.35 0.19
N PRO A 182 -10.94 -10.32 -0.66
CA PRO A 182 -11.30 -10.25 -2.09
C PRO A 182 -10.16 -10.64 -3.05
N ALA A 183 -9.09 -11.30 -2.58
CA ALA A 183 -7.94 -11.65 -3.40
C ALA A 183 -8.27 -12.61 -4.56
N HIS A 184 -9.42 -13.27 -4.54
CA HIS A 184 -9.89 -14.13 -5.63
C HIS A 184 -10.84 -13.44 -6.61
N ALA A 185 -11.02 -12.11 -6.51
CA ALA A 185 -11.65 -11.33 -7.56
C ALA A 185 -10.91 -11.51 -8.90
N TYR A 186 -11.62 -11.41 -10.02
CA TYR A 186 -11.07 -11.75 -11.34
C TYR A 186 -10.08 -10.70 -11.87
N ASN A 187 -10.23 -9.45 -11.46
CA ASN A 187 -9.53 -8.30 -12.04
C ASN A 187 -8.49 -7.71 -11.09
N VAL A 188 -7.95 -8.50 -10.16
CA VAL A 188 -6.92 -8.09 -9.21
C VAL A 188 -5.61 -8.85 -9.41
N VAL A 189 -4.55 -8.37 -8.81
CA VAL A 189 -3.29 -9.08 -8.69
C VAL A 189 -3.15 -9.65 -7.28
N SER A 190 -3.34 -10.95 -7.14
CA SER A 190 -3.13 -11.64 -5.87
C SER A 190 -1.64 -11.95 -5.67
N VAL A 191 -1.08 -11.48 -4.55
CA VAL A 191 0.35 -11.61 -4.25
C VAL A 191 0.53 -12.40 -2.97
N ALA A 192 0.98 -13.64 -3.10
CA ALA A 192 1.27 -14.53 -1.98
C ALA A 192 2.76 -14.57 -1.65
N ALA A 193 3.08 -14.94 -0.41
CA ALA A 193 4.43 -15.31 -0.03
C ALA A 193 4.77 -16.70 -0.60
N SER A 194 6.03 -16.89 -0.99
CA SER A 194 6.59 -18.19 -1.38
C SER A 194 7.79 -18.55 -0.52
N ASP A 195 7.95 -19.82 -0.22
CA ASP A 195 9.20 -20.31 0.35
C ASP A 195 10.30 -20.28 -0.72
N SER A 196 11.45 -19.74 -0.39
CA SER A 196 12.64 -19.66 -1.25
C SER A 196 13.57 -20.84 -1.01
#